data_036447e41af0b6595409c0290003f368
#
_entry.id   036447e41af0b6595409c0290003f368
#
_cell.length_a   1.000
_cell.length_b   1.000
_cell.length_c   1.000
_cell.angle_alpha   90.00
_cell.angle_beta   90.00
_cell.angle_gamma   90.00
#
_symmetry.space_group_name_H-M   'P 1'
#
loop_
_entity.id
_entity.type
_entity.pdbx_description
1 polymer ?
#
loop_
_entity_poly.entity_id
_entity_poly.type
_entity_poly.pdbx_seq_one_letter_code
_entity_poly.pdbx_strand_id
1 'polypeptide(L)'
;MNIEQCKAEIKRHEGEVLEIYMDSLGYKTLGVGHLCQPEDPEYNWEVGTAVPQEVVDMYYESDFDKHLKETMHVIGEKDFKNLPEIIQRVVVNMCFNLGGTRFSKFKKMLAACRTHDWEEMAVQMEDRRWFRQVGRRSVELQTMVRECCST
;
A
#
# COMPACT_ATOMS: atom_id res chain seq x y z
N MET A 1 -0.23 -12.49 -9.79
CA MET A 1 0.36 -11.13 -9.62
C MET A 1 1.88 -11.24 -9.59
N ASN A 2 2.55 -10.29 -10.19
CA ASN A 2 4.01 -10.20 -10.09
C ASN A 2 4.37 -9.55 -8.73
N ILE A 3 4.65 -10.40 -7.74
CA ILE A 3 4.91 -9.98 -6.36
C ILE A 3 6.16 -9.11 -6.27
N GLU A 4 7.23 -9.47 -6.99
CA GLU A 4 8.47 -8.70 -6.93
C GLU A 4 8.31 -7.30 -7.51
N GLN A 5 7.56 -7.17 -8.61
CA GLN A 5 7.27 -5.86 -9.19
C GLN A 5 6.40 -5.02 -8.26
N CYS A 6 5.39 -5.64 -7.63
CA CYS A 6 4.53 -4.95 -6.66
C CYS A 6 5.34 -4.44 -5.48
N LYS A 7 6.22 -5.27 -4.92
CA LYS A 7 7.09 -4.90 -3.81
C LYS A 7 8.05 -3.78 -4.20
N ALA A 8 8.59 -3.82 -5.42
CA ALA A 8 9.47 -2.76 -5.91
C ALA A 8 8.76 -1.42 -6.06
N GLU A 9 7.53 -1.43 -6.56
CA GLU A 9 6.72 -0.22 -6.71
C GLU A 9 6.36 0.39 -5.35
N ILE A 10 5.95 -0.43 -4.40
CA ILE A 10 5.61 0.02 -3.04
C ILE A 10 6.86 0.60 -2.37
N LYS A 11 7.99 -0.09 -2.47
CA LYS A 11 9.24 0.37 -1.86
C LYS A 11 9.67 1.71 -2.43
N ARG A 12 9.53 1.91 -3.74
CA ARG A 12 9.82 3.18 -4.39
C ARG A 12 8.92 4.29 -3.86
N HIS A 13 7.64 4.00 -3.65
CA HIS A 13 6.68 4.97 -3.12
C HIS A 13 6.91 5.30 -1.65
N GLU A 14 7.17 4.29 -0.82
CA GLU A 14 7.35 4.47 0.62
C GLU A 14 8.74 5.00 0.98
N GLY A 15 9.75 4.69 0.16
CA GLY A 15 11.15 4.92 0.50
C GLY A 15 11.66 3.85 1.47
N GLU A 16 12.97 3.85 1.70
CA GLU A 16 13.61 2.95 2.64
C GLU A 16 14.56 3.73 3.53
N VAL A 17 14.39 3.65 4.84
CA VAL A 17 15.22 4.35 5.82
C VAL A 17 15.83 3.33 6.78
N LEU A 18 17.16 3.30 6.86
CA LEU A 18 17.90 2.32 7.68
C LEU A 18 18.20 2.87 9.09
N GLU A 19 17.24 3.60 9.64
CA GLU A 19 17.29 4.10 11.01
C GLU A 19 15.90 4.39 11.51
N ILE A 20 15.77 4.51 12.84
CA ILE A 20 14.52 4.91 13.46
C ILE A 20 14.27 6.39 13.15
N TYR A 21 13.08 6.71 12.65
CA TYR A 21 12.69 8.10 12.39
C TYR A 21 11.24 8.33 12.81
N MET A 22 10.88 9.60 12.97
CA MET A 22 9.48 9.96 13.20
C MET A 22 8.80 10.23 11.86
N ASP A 23 7.62 9.64 11.67
CA ASP A 23 6.82 9.95 10.50
C ASP A 23 6.15 11.33 10.66
N SER A 24 5.37 11.75 9.64
CA SER A 24 4.71 13.06 9.65
C SER A 24 3.67 13.22 10.79
N LEU A 25 3.22 12.11 11.37
CA LEU A 25 2.25 12.09 12.46
C LEU A 25 2.91 11.91 13.83
N GLY A 26 4.23 11.81 13.89
CA GLY A 26 4.98 11.69 15.14
C GLY A 26 5.12 10.25 15.65
N TYR A 27 4.95 9.26 14.79
CA TYR A 27 5.13 7.86 15.16
C TYR A 27 6.51 7.34 14.74
N LYS A 28 7.13 6.54 15.62
CA LYS A 28 8.39 5.89 15.30
C LYS A 28 8.21 4.90 14.15
N THR A 29 9.08 4.99 13.17
CA THR A 29 9.00 4.26 11.92
C THR A 29 10.39 3.81 11.52
N LEU A 30 10.50 2.73 10.76
CA LEU A 30 11.75 2.26 10.20
C LEU A 30 11.53 1.66 8.82
N GLY A 31 12.60 1.53 8.05
CA GLY A 31 12.61 0.79 6.79
C GLY A 31 11.65 1.32 5.75
N VAL A 32 10.81 0.44 5.23
CA VAL A 32 9.83 0.73 4.18
C VAL A 32 8.49 1.04 4.83
N GLY A 33 8.44 2.16 5.55
CA GLY A 33 7.21 2.61 6.20
C GLY A 33 6.69 1.70 7.31
N HIS A 34 7.57 0.92 7.94
CA HIS A 34 7.15 0.06 9.06
C HIS A 34 6.92 0.89 10.31
N LEU A 35 5.65 0.97 10.74
CA LEU A 35 5.28 1.62 12.00
C LEU A 35 5.66 0.71 13.16
N CYS A 36 6.61 1.15 14.00
CA CYS A 36 7.05 0.35 15.15
C CYS A 36 5.90 0.08 16.12
N GLN A 37 5.71 -1.20 16.44
CA GLN A 37 4.66 -1.65 17.34
C GLN A 37 5.24 -1.90 18.75
N PRO A 38 4.41 -1.84 19.81
CA PRO A 38 4.90 -2.07 21.17
C PRO A 38 5.63 -3.41 21.36
N GLU A 39 5.25 -4.44 20.59
CA GLU A 39 5.90 -5.76 20.63
C GLU A 39 7.22 -5.83 19.86
N ASP A 40 7.52 -4.85 19.01
CA ASP A 40 8.77 -4.81 18.26
C ASP A 40 9.92 -4.38 19.18
N PRO A 41 11.09 -5.06 19.14
CA PRO A 41 12.26 -4.63 19.92
C PRO A 41 12.63 -3.16 19.67
N GLU A 42 12.48 -2.70 18.42
CA GLU A 42 12.85 -1.36 17.98
C GLU A 42 11.91 -0.26 18.52
N TYR A 43 10.78 -0.63 19.09
CA TYR A 43 9.80 0.33 19.61
C TYR A 43 10.42 1.29 20.65
N ASN A 44 11.36 0.78 21.46
CA ASN A 44 12.01 1.55 22.51
C ASN A 44 13.37 2.14 22.08
N TRP A 45 13.77 1.93 20.82
CA TRP A 45 15.02 2.51 20.32
C TRP A 45 14.84 4.01 20.07
N GLU A 46 15.91 4.75 20.28
CA GLU A 46 15.89 6.21 20.05
C GLU A 46 15.86 6.52 18.55
N VAL A 47 15.22 7.65 18.21
CA VAL A 47 15.27 8.19 16.86
C VAL A 47 16.72 8.40 16.45
N GLY A 48 17.05 8.01 15.23
CA GLY A 48 18.42 8.05 14.70
C GLY A 48 19.22 6.77 14.91
N THR A 49 18.70 5.81 15.69
CA THR A 49 19.37 4.52 15.87
C THR A 49 19.37 3.74 14.56
N ALA A 50 20.56 3.28 14.14
CA ALA A 50 20.70 2.49 12.91
C ALA A 50 19.96 1.15 13.03
N VAL A 51 19.27 0.78 11.94
CA VAL A 51 18.56 -0.51 11.85
C VAL A 51 19.24 -1.34 10.77
N PRO A 52 19.66 -2.59 11.08
CA PRO A 52 20.29 -3.45 10.07
C PRO A 52 19.39 -3.71 8.87
N GLN A 53 19.99 -3.84 7.68
CA GLN A 53 19.25 -4.10 6.44
C GLN A 53 18.38 -5.35 6.55
N GLU A 54 18.89 -6.44 7.13
CA GLU A 54 18.13 -7.68 7.27
C GLU A 54 16.89 -7.52 8.16
N VAL A 55 16.92 -6.60 9.12
CA VAL A 55 15.75 -6.29 9.96
C VAL A 55 14.71 -5.52 9.15
N VAL A 56 15.15 -4.53 8.37
CA VAL A 56 14.28 -3.78 7.47
C VAL A 56 13.60 -4.72 6.47
N ASP A 57 14.37 -5.63 5.87
CA ASP A 57 13.87 -6.60 4.90
C ASP A 57 12.84 -7.54 5.52
N MET A 58 13.09 -8.00 6.74
CA MET A 58 12.17 -8.88 7.48
C MET A 58 10.83 -8.19 7.72
N TYR A 59 10.85 -6.95 8.20
CA TYR A 59 9.63 -6.20 8.44
C TYR A 59 8.88 -5.91 7.14
N TYR A 60 9.59 -5.57 6.06
CA TYR A 60 8.94 -5.31 4.79
C TYR A 60 8.25 -6.55 4.25
N GLU A 61 8.90 -7.71 4.32
CA GLU A 61 8.31 -8.98 3.89
C GLU A 61 7.03 -9.29 4.68
N SER A 62 7.09 -9.13 5.99
CA SER A 62 5.95 -9.35 6.88
C SER A 62 4.81 -8.36 6.63
N ASP A 63 5.13 -7.08 6.49
CA ASP A 63 4.14 -6.03 6.23
C ASP A 63 3.49 -6.21 4.87
N PHE A 64 4.26 -6.56 3.85
CA PHE A 64 3.72 -6.83 2.52
C PHE A 64 2.74 -7.99 2.55
N ASP A 65 3.10 -9.10 3.19
CA ASP A 65 2.22 -10.28 3.30
C ASP A 65 0.93 -9.93 4.03
N LYS A 66 1.03 -9.19 5.12
CA LYS A 66 -0.14 -8.73 5.88
C LYS A 66 -1.08 -7.90 5.01
N HIS A 67 -0.55 -6.92 4.30
CA HIS A 67 -1.37 -6.02 3.49
C HIS A 67 -1.91 -6.69 2.22
N LEU A 68 -1.20 -7.66 1.67
CA LEU A 68 -1.73 -8.49 0.58
C LEU A 68 -2.96 -9.27 1.07
N LYS A 69 -2.87 -9.91 2.23
CA LYS A 69 -3.99 -10.64 2.81
C LYS A 69 -5.17 -9.73 3.14
N GLU A 70 -4.90 -8.55 3.67
CA GLU A 70 -5.94 -7.56 3.93
C GLU A 70 -6.65 -7.15 2.64
N THR A 71 -5.89 -6.91 1.58
CA THR A 71 -6.44 -6.53 0.26
C THR A 71 -7.37 -7.62 -0.25
N MET A 72 -6.91 -8.87 -0.21
CA MET A 72 -7.71 -10.01 -0.64
C MET A 72 -8.98 -10.18 0.19
N HIS A 73 -8.89 -9.93 1.48
CA HIS A 73 -10.05 -10.00 2.38
C HIS A 73 -11.08 -8.92 2.07
N VAL A 74 -10.62 -7.67 1.89
CA VAL A 74 -11.50 -6.51 1.64
C VAL A 74 -12.22 -6.64 0.28
N ILE A 75 -11.48 -7.00 -0.76
CA ILE A 75 -12.05 -7.14 -2.12
C ILE A 75 -12.85 -8.42 -2.24
N GLY A 76 -12.45 -9.47 -1.56
CA GLY A 76 -12.92 -10.83 -1.73
C GLY A 76 -11.87 -11.62 -2.52
N GLU A 77 -11.51 -12.81 -2.03
CA GLU A 77 -10.42 -13.59 -2.62
C GLU A 77 -10.68 -13.92 -4.09
N LYS A 78 -11.89 -14.36 -4.42
CA LYS A 78 -12.26 -14.70 -5.79
C LYS A 78 -12.21 -13.47 -6.70
N ASP A 79 -12.79 -12.37 -6.25
CA ASP A 79 -12.79 -11.11 -7.02
C ASP A 79 -11.38 -10.60 -7.25
N PHE A 80 -10.53 -10.67 -6.22
CA PHE A 80 -9.13 -10.27 -6.34
C PHE A 80 -8.38 -11.11 -7.37
N LYS A 81 -8.56 -12.43 -7.34
CA LYS A 81 -7.90 -13.33 -8.30
C LYS A 81 -8.33 -13.08 -9.74
N ASN A 82 -9.54 -12.57 -9.95
CA ASN A 82 -10.07 -12.26 -11.26
C ASN A 82 -9.66 -10.87 -11.77
N LEU A 83 -8.99 -10.06 -10.96
CA LEU A 83 -8.52 -8.74 -11.38
C LEU A 83 -7.34 -8.88 -12.36
N PRO A 84 -7.25 -7.98 -13.36
CA PRO A 84 -6.03 -7.86 -14.14
C PRO A 84 -4.82 -7.64 -13.22
N GLU A 85 -3.66 -8.16 -13.62
CA GLU A 85 -2.45 -8.09 -12.81
C GLU A 85 -2.09 -6.66 -12.40
N ILE A 86 -2.21 -5.70 -13.30
CA ILE A 86 -1.92 -4.29 -13.02
C ILE A 86 -2.86 -3.76 -11.90
N ILE A 87 -4.11 -4.15 -11.90
CA ILE A 87 -5.09 -3.73 -10.88
C ILE A 87 -4.78 -4.38 -9.54
N GLN A 88 -4.36 -5.64 -9.54
CA GLN A 88 -3.92 -6.31 -8.30
C GLN A 88 -2.80 -5.51 -7.63
N ARG A 89 -1.80 -5.08 -8.41
CA ARG A 89 -0.70 -4.26 -7.88
C ARG A 89 -1.17 -2.91 -7.34
N VAL A 90 -2.11 -2.26 -8.04
CA VAL A 90 -2.67 -0.98 -7.59
C VAL A 90 -3.35 -1.12 -6.23
N VAL A 91 -4.24 -2.10 -6.09
CA VAL A 91 -5.03 -2.23 -4.84
C VAL A 91 -4.17 -2.67 -3.66
N VAL A 92 -3.16 -3.52 -3.88
CA VAL A 92 -2.21 -3.89 -2.82
C VAL A 92 -1.40 -2.67 -2.39
N ASN A 93 -0.95 -1.87 -3.35
CA ASN A 93 -0.20 -0.63 -3.08
C ASN A 93 -1.04 0.34 -2.23
N MET A 94 -2.30 0.56 -2.61
CA MET A 94 -3.22 1.41 -1.84
C MET A 94 -3.41 0.88 -0.41
N CYS A 95 -3.67 -0.42 -0.28
CA CYS A 95 -3.89 -1.04 1.02
C CYS A 95 -2.64 -0.97 1.89
N PHE A 96 -1.45 -1.15 1.31
CA PHE A 96 -0.19 -1.01 2.03
C PHE A 96 -0.07 0.40 2.64
N ASN A 97 -0.43 1.41 1.88
CA ASN A 97 -0.37 2.80 2.32
C ASN A 97 -1.43 3.15 3.37
N LEU A 98 -2.66 2.68 3.15
CA LEU A 98 -3.83 3.05 3.96
C LEU A 98 -4.07 2.15 5.16
N GLY A 99 -3.68 0.88 5.06
CA GLY A 99 -4.15 -0.17 5.95
C GLY A 99 -5.53 -0.66 5.54
N GLY A 100 -5.86 -1.88 5.96
CA GLY A 100 -7.11 -2.55 5.52
C GLY A 100 -8.38 -1.80 5.89
N THR A 101 -8.43 -1.22 7.10
CA THR A 101 -9.61 -0.51 7.58
C THR A 101 -9.93 0.72 6.73
N ARG A 102 -8.94 1.58 6.49
CA ARG A 102 -9.13 2.78 5.68
C ARG A 102 -9.38 2.45 4.22
N PHE A 103 -8.66 1.46 3.70
CA PHE A 103 -8.86 0.97 2.33
C PHE A 103 -10.30 0.47 2.12
N SER A 104 -10.87 -0.24 3.09
CA SER A 104 -12.24 -0.77 3.01
C SER A 104 -13.31 0.31 2.90
N LYS A 105 -13.00 1.54 3.27
CA LYS A 105 -13.94 2.66 3.21
C LYS A 105 -14.12 3.24 1.81
N PHE A 106 -13.29 2.84 0.86
CA PHE A 106 -13.42 3.26 -0.55
C PHE A 106 -14.50 2.42 -1.26
N LYS A 107 -15.72 2.44 -0.73
CA LYS A 107 -16.79 1.52 -1.15
C LYS A 107 -17.15 1.62 -2.64
N LYS A 108 -17.27 2.84 -3.16
CA LYS A 108 -17.62 3.04 -4.57
C LYS A 108 -16.48 2.63 -5.50
N MET A 109 -15.24 2.94 -5.11
CA MET A 109 -14.06 2.50 -5.85
C MET A 109 -13.97 0.98 -5.89
N LEU A 110 -14.18 0.33 -4.75
CA LEU A 110 -14.12 -1.13 -4.64
C LEU A 110 -15.23 -1.80 -5.45
N ALA A 111 -16.44 -1.22 -5.46
CA ALA A 111 -17.54 -1.73 -6.28
C ALA A 111 -17.19 -1.66 -7.77
N ALA A 112 -16.66 -0.54 -8.22
CA ALA A 112 -16.19 -0.38 -9.60
C ALA A 112 -15.06 -1.36 -9.94
N CYS A 113 -14.14 -1.56 -9.00
CA CYS A 113 -13.05 -2.52 -9.14
C CYS A 113 -13.57 -3.94 -9.39
N ARG A 114 -14.52 -4.39 -8.57
CA ARG A 114 -15.09 -5.75 -8.69
C ARG A 114 -15.84 -5.96 -10.00
N THR A 115 -16.45 -4.92 -10.54
CA THR A 115 -17.20 -5.00 -11.80
C THR A 115 -16.34 -4.66 -13.03
N HIS A 116 -15.04 -4.44 -12.81
CA HIS A 116 -14.10 -4.10 -13.89
C HIS A 116 -14.45 -2.80 -14.62
N ASP A 117 -15.06 -1.86 -13.93
CA ASP A 117 -15.36 -0.52 -14.46
C ASP A 117 -14.16 0.39 -14.11
N TRP A 118 -13.14 0.34 -14.95
CA TRP A 118 -11.85 0.99 -14.65
C TRP A 118 -11.94 2.51 -14.64
N GLU A 119 -12.70 3.09 -15.54
CA GLU A 119 -12.87 4.56 -15.55
C GLU A 119 -13.57 5.04 -14.27
N GLU A 120 -14.64 4.36 -13.87
CA GLU A 120 -15.33 4.69 -12.62
C GLU A 120 -14.42 4.45 -11.41
N MET A 121 -13.65 3.37 -11.42
CA MET A 121 -12.66 3.10 -10.37
C MET A 121 -11.68 4.26 -10.24
N ALA A 122 -11.13 4.71 -11.38
CA ALA A 122 -10.18 5.83 -11.41
C ALA A 122 -10.81 7.12 -10.86
N VAL A 123 -12.04 7.43 -11.26
CA VAL A 123 -12.76 8.61 -10.76
C VAL A 123 -12.97 8.52 -9.25
N GLN A 124 -13.39 7.35 -8.74
CA GLN A 124 -13.68 7.17 -7.31
C GLN A 124 -12.42 7.18 -6.44
N MET A 125 -11.24 6.96 -7.03
CA MET A 125 -9.97 7.14 -6.30
C MET A 125 -9.79 8.58 -5.82
N GLU A 126 -10.37 9.55 -6.53
CA GLU A 126 -10.26 10.97 -6.19
C GLU A 126 -11.25 11.41 -5.10
N ASP A 127 -12.20 10.55 -4.74
CA ASP A 127 -13.30 10.88 -3.81
C ASP A 127 -12.87 11.05 -2.35
N ARG A 128 -11.60 10.81 -2.05
CA ARG A 128 -11.09 10.84 -0.68
C ARG A 128 -9.90 11.80 -0.55
N ARG A 129 -9.73 12.32 0.67
CA ARG A 129 -8.59 13.16 1.04
C ARG A 129 -7.26 12.50 0.70
N TRP A 130 -7.20 11.16 0.79
CA TRP A 130 -6.02 10.37 0.44
C TRP A 130 -5.41 10.76 -0.90
N PHE A 131 -6.23 10.94 -1.94
CA PHE A 131 -5.74 11.25 -3.28
C PHE A 131 -4.88 12.51 -3.30
N ARG A 132 -5.30 13.53 -2.56
CA ARG A 132 -4.56 14.81 -2.46
C ARG A 132 -3.35 14.71 -1.54
N GLN A 133 -3.47 13.93 -0.43
CA GLN A 133 -2.39 13.80 0.55
C GLN A 133 -1.18 13.05 0.03
N VAL A 134 -1.38 12.00 -0.77
CA VAL A 134 -0.25 11.20 -1.28
C VAL A 134 0.26 11.69 -2.64
N GLY A 135 -0.39 12.65 -3.26
CA GLY A 135 0.12 13.37 -4.43
C GLY A 135 0.49 12.49 -5.61
N ARG A 136 1.79 12.43 -5.95
CA ARG A 136 2.27 11.68 -7.12
C ARG A 136 1.90 10.21 -7.09
N ARG A 137 1.91 9.60 -5.92
CA ARG A 137 1.58 8.18 -5.76
C ARG A 137 0.14 7.89 -6.22
N SER A 138 -0.80 8.71 -5.78
CA SER A 138 -2.21 8.50 -6.15
C SER A 138 -2.44 8.73 -7.64
N VAL A 139 -1.80 9.73 -8.23
CA VAL A 139 -1.89 9.98 -9.68
C VAL A 139 -1.30 8.82 -10.47
N GLU A 140 -0.15 8.30 -10.05
CA GLU A 140 0.49 7.16 -10.69
C GLU A 140 -0.41 5.92 -10.64
N LEU A 141 -0.97 5.61 -9.47
CA LEU A 141 -1.87 4.47 -9.31
C LEU A 141 -3.14 4.63 -10.14
N GLN A 142 -3.70 5.84 -10.18
CA GLN A 142 -4.87 6.13 -11.02
C GLN A 142 -4.55 5.95 -12.51
N THR A 143 -3.37 6.38 -12.94
CA THR A 143 -2.91 6.20 -14.32
C THR A 143 -2.84 4.72 -14.67
N MET A 144 -2.31 3.90 -13.77
CA MET A 144 -2.25 2.45 -13.96
C MET A 144 -3.66 1.84 -14.13
N VAL A 145 -4.63 2.32 -13.35
CA VAL A 145 -6.04 1.87 -13.50
C VAL A 145 -6.56 2.24 -14.88
N ARG A 146 -6.31 3.45 -15.34
CA ARG A 146 -6.75 3.93 -16.64
C ARG A 146 -6.10 3.20 -17.82
N GLU A 147 -4.91 2.64 -17.62
CA GLU A 147 -4.27 1.81 -18.64
C GLU A 147 -5.12 0.59 -18.99
N CYS A 148 -5.92 0.07 -18.07
CA CYS A 148 -6.83 -1.03 -18.34
C CYS A 148 -7.99 -0.62 -19.27
N CYS A 149 -8.32 0.67 -19.36
CA CYS A 149 -9.38 1.16 -20.27
C CYS A 149 -8.94 1.09 -21.73
N SER A 150 -7.62 1.02 -21.97
CA SER A 150 -7.05 1.05 -23.33
C SER A 150 -6.90 -0.34 -23.96
N THR A 151 -7.23 -1.40 -23.21
CA THR A 151 -7.04 -2.80 -23.67
C THR A 151 -8.33 -3.48 -24.10
#